data_c9cc467e3f43b53688a3741642442480
#
_entry.id   c9cc467e3f43b53688a3741642442480
#
_cell.length_a   1.000
_cell.length_b   1.000
_cell.length_c   1.000
_cell.angle_alpha   90.00
_cell.angle_beta   90.00
_cell.angle_gamma   90.00
#
_symmetry.space_group_name_H-M   'P 1'
#
loop_
_entity.id
_entity.type
_entity.pdbx_description
1 polymer ?
#
loop_
_entity_poly.entity_id
_entity_poly.type
_entity_poly.pdbx_seq_one_letter_code
_entity_poly.pdbx_strand_id
1 'polypeptide(L)'
;VLVWIGALMALGALSTVRPDSTASPASLRHADDPGRRSALVELSAGLRLLRSDAQVRTLTGAIATRSWITGALDVGAAAIAIDVLRRDDASVSVLLTGFGAGGLIGSALCFALVGRRRLALALAGSVVMMCGFFAPLGRSTDLATATMLLVVVGAGVTLTSVAGRTMLQGLTPDDTLARLFGVLEALEAIGLALGGVALSVLAVQTSIETAFALVGGVGIVGLVVMWRRLLTIDRARRPVDRDLLQLARSSPVLASLPPYAVEQVMSGLTTETFAAGEVLMRIGEVGDRVCLIGSGSVDVRTETGTRLSRGVGVLLGEIALLRKVPRTADVTAGDDGATVHWMNVDAFLDAINRVPRSRSRADAEVDRRLQK
;
A
#
# COMPACT_ATOMS: atom_id res chain seq x y z
N VAL A 1 -0.56 31.68 -13.17
CA VAL A 1 0.30 31.27 -14.31
C VAL A 1 0.90 29.88 -14.02
N LEU A 2 1.58 29.63 -12.85
CA LEU A 2 2.21 28.37 -12.53
C LEU A 2 1.24 27.18 -12.44
N VAL A 3 0.02 27.40 -11.92
CA VAL A 3 -1.04 26.37 -11.86
C VAL A 3 -1.48 25.95 -13.27
N TRP A 4 -1.58 26.89 -14.19
CA TRP A 4 -1.92 26.59 -15.59
C TRP A 4 -0.80 25.86 -16.33
N ILE A 5 0.47 26.17 -16.03
CA ILE A 5 1.62 25.43 -16.56
C ILE A 5 1.63 23.99 -16.05
N GLY A 6 1.37 23.77 -14.76
CA GLY A 6 1.23 22.44 -14.18
C GLY A 6 0.08 21.63 -14.80
N ALA A 7 -1.07 22.24 -15.01
CA ALA A 7 -2.22 21.61 -15.67
C ALA A 7 -1.93 21.27 -17.15
N LEU A 8 -1.24 22.15 -17.88
CA LEU A 8 -0.82 21.90 -19.26
C LEU A 8 0.24 20.77 -19.35
N MET A 9 1.19 20.71 -18.43
CA MET A 9 2.15 19.62 -18.36
C MET A 9 1.48 18.27 -18.02
N ALA A 10 0.51 18.27 -17.11
CA ALA A 10 -0.27 17.07 -16.79
C ALA A 10 -1.12 16.60 -17.99
N LEU A 11 -1.76 17.51 -18.72
CA LEU A 11 -2.49 17.22 -19.97
C LEU A 11 -1.54 16.71 -21.07
N GLY A 12 -0.35 17.29 -21.19
CA GLY A 12 0.70 16.83 -22.11
C GLY A 12 1.19 15.42 -21.77
N ALA A 13 1.39 15.12 -20.49
CA ALA A 13 1.76 13.78 -20.04
C ALA A 13 0.64 12.76 -20.28
N LEU A 14 -0.62 13.12 -20.07
CA LEU A 14 -1.78 12.28 -20.39
C LEU A 14 -1.92 12.00 -21.89
N SER A 15 -1.58 12.94 -22.77
CA SER A 15 -1.62 12.74 -24.22
C SER A 15 -0.54 11.79 -24.75
N THR A 16 0.54 11.58 -24.00
CA THR A 16 1.61 10.61 -24.35
C THR A 16 1.31 9.18 -23.88
N VAL A 17 0.33 8.99 -22.99
CA VAL A 17 -0.16 7.67 -22.59
C VAL A 17 -0.99 7.11 -23.74
N ARG A 18 -0.38 6.30 -24.61
CA ARG A 18 -1.12 5.51 -25.59
C ARG A 18 -2.01 4.53 -24.82
N PRO A 19 -3.33 4.48 -25.05
CA PRO A 19 -4.14 3.40 -24.52
C PRO A 19 -3.61 2.10 -25.13
N ASP A 20 -3.20 1.17 -24.29
CA ASP A 20 -2.82 -0.18 -24.73
C ASP A 20 -4.03 -0.78 -25.45
N SER A 21 -3.91 -0.93 -26.78
CA SER A 21 -4.95 -1.47 -27.66
C SER A 21 -5.20 -2.98 -27.47
N THR A 22 -4.69 -3.55 -26.38
CA THR A 22 -4.86 -4.97 -26.03
C THR A 22 -5.99 -5.23 -25.03
N ALA A 23 -6.75 -4.20 -24.62
CA ALA A 23 -7.97 -4.41 -23.87
C ALA A 23 -8.99 -5.09 -24.79
N SER A 24 -9.20 -6.38 -24.57
CA SER A 24 -10.16 -7.20 -25.32
C SER A 24 -11.56 -6.56 -25.24
N PRO A 25 -12.31 -6.48 -26.38
CA PRO A 25 -13.67 -5.93 -26.38
C PRO A 25 -14.65 -6.63 -25.42
N ALA A 26 -14.28 -7.79 -24.88
CA ALA A 26 -15.07 -8.51 -23.90
C ALA A 26 -15.13 -7.81 -22.51
N SER A 27 -14.11 -6.99 -22.17
CA SER A 27 -14.10 -6.25 -20.89
C SER A 27 -15.02 -5.03 -20.88
N LEU A 28 -15.37 -4.51 -22.06
CA LEU A 28 -16.27 -3.36 -22.21
C LEU A 28 -17.76 -3.74 -22.20
N ARG A 29 -18.09 -5.01 -22.38
CA ARG A 29 -19.51 -5.47 -22.36
C ARG A 29 -20.10 -5.63 -20.96
N HIS A 30 -19.29 -5.51 -19.90
CA HIS A 30 -19.78 -5.48 -18.50
C HIS A 30 -20.10 -4.07 -17.99
N ALA A 31 -19.91 -3.02 -18.84
CA ALA A 31 -20.25 -1.64 -18.50
C ALA A 31 -21.71 -1.26 -18.82
N ASP A 32 -22.48 -2.13 -19.49
CA ASP A 32 -23.85 -1.89 -19.94
C ASP A 32 -24.90 -2.76 -19.20
N ASP A 33 -24.74 -2.93 -17.89
CA ASP A 33 -25.87 -3.38 -17.06
C ASP A 33 -26.59 -2.13 -16.52
N PRO A 34 -27.87 -1.87 -16.93
CA PRO A 34 -28.61 -0.64 -16.60
C PRO A 34 -29.14 -0.60 -15.16
N GLY A 35 -28.52 -1.32 -14.26
CA GLY A 35 -28.71 -1.15 -12.82
C GLY A 35 -27.91 0.03 -12.30
N ARG A 36 -28.43 1.25 -12.40
CA ARG A 36 -27.97 2.42 -11.63
C ARG A 36 -27.93 2.04 -10.14
N ARG A 37 -26.86 1.39 -9.70
CA ARG A 37 -26.54 1.30 -8.27
C ARG A 37 -26.31 2.72 -7.82
N SER A 38 -27.28 3.26 -7.09
CA SER A 38 -27.24 4.60 -6.54
C SER A 38 -25.86 4.82 -5.89
N ALA A 39 -25.23 5.97 -6.15
CA ALA A 39 -23.96 6.36 -5.50
C ALA A 39 -24.02 6.17 -3.97
N LEU A 40 -25.22 6.27 -3.39
CA LEU A 40 -25.48 5.98 -1.98
C LEU A 40 -25.26 4.50 -1.62
N VAL A 41 -25.55 3.57 -2.51
CA VAL A 41 -25.32 2.12 -2.28
C VAL A 41 -23.81 1.84 -2.34
N GLU A 42 -23.08 2.46 -3.24
CA GLU A 42 -21.61 2.34 -3.33
C GLU A 42 -20.91 2.97 -2.12
N LEU A 43 -21.34 4.15 -1.68
CA LEU A 43 -20.89 4.80 -0.46
C LEU A 43 -21.18 3.92 0.77
N SER A 44 -22.39 3.32 0.85
CA SER A 44 -22.75 2.46 1.98
C SER A 44 -21.90 1.19 2.04
N ALA A 45 -21.50 0.64 0.89
CA ALA A 45 -20.62 -0.53 0.83
C ALA A 45 -19.19 -0.17 1.30
N GLY A 46 -18.65 0.98 0.88
CA GLY A 46 -17.36 1.48 1.36
C GLY A 46 -17.36 1.80 2.85
N LEU A 47 -18.45 2.42 3.38
CA LEU A 47 -18.63 2.67 4.81
C LEU A 47 -18.75 1.37 5.62
N ARG A 48 -19.34 0.31 5.05
CA ARG A 48 -19.42 -0.99 5.69
C ARG A 48 -18.03 -1.62 5.82
N LEU A 49 -17.19 -1.51 4.80
CA LEU A 49 -15.80 -1.95 4.83
C LEU A 49 -15.00 -1.22 5.91
N LEU A 50 -15.15 0.10 6.01
CA LEU A 50 -14.56 0.91 7.09
C LEU A 50 -14.99 0.45 8.49
N ARG A 51 -16.23 -0.02 8.64
CA ARG A 51 -16.74 -0.52 9.93
C ARG A 51 -16.25 -1.93 10.25
N SER A 52 -16.11 -2.79 9.26
CA SER A 52 -15.71 -4.19 9.43
C SER A 52 -14.22 -4.36 9.69
N ASP A 53 -13.36 -3.56 9.04
CA ASP A 53 -11.91 -3.69 9.16
C ASP A 53 -11.30 -2.57 10.01
N ALA A 54 -10.70 -2.97 11.14
CA ALA A 54 -10.05 -2.05 12.05
C ALA A 54 -8.75 -1.44 11.47
N GLN A 55 -8.07 -2.15 10.57
CA GLN A 55 -6.83 -1.67 9.93
C GLN A 55 -7.17 -0.60 8.89
N VAL A 56 -8.16 -0.87 8.03
CA VAL A 56 -8.67 0.09 7.04
C VAL A 56 -9.14 1.36 7.74
N ARG A 57 -9.92 1.23 8.83
CA ARG A 57 -10.39 2.37 9.63
C ARG A 57 -9.25 3.20 10.21
N THR A 58 -8.20 2.56 10.69
CA THR A 58 -7.03 3.23 11.27
C THR A 58 -6.28 4.04 10.21
N LEU A 59 -6.04 3.44 9.03
CA LEU A 59 -5.36 4.13 7.94
C LEU A 59 -6.19 5.30 7.39
N THR A 60 -7.48 5.08 7.18
CA THR A 60 -8.41 6.14 6.76
C THR A 60 -8.45 7.30 7.76
N GLY A 61 -8.43 7.00 9.07
CA GLY A 61 -8.35 8.03 10.11
C GLY A 61 -7.05 8.85 10.06
N ALA A 62 -5.91 8.23 9.79
CA ALA A 62 -4.65 8.96 9.61
C ALA A 62 -4.69 9.89 8.39
N ILE A 63 -5.27 9.42 7.28
CA ILE A 63 -5.45 10.22 6.07
C ILE A 63 -6.45 11.37 6.32
N ALA A 64 -7.56 11.13 7.03
CA ALA A 64 -8.51 12.17 7.41
C ALA A 64 -7.86 13.24 8.32
N THR A 65 -6.97 12.84 9.23
CA THR A 65 -6.18 13.80 10.06
C THR A 65 -5.30 14.69 9.17
N ARG A 66 -4.71 14.14 8.12
CA ARG A 66 -3.96 14.92 7.12
C ARG A 66 -4.83 16.01 6.49
N SER A 67 -6.03 15.64 6.04
CA SER A 67 -6.96 16.58 5.40
C SER A 67 -7.46 17.65 6.36
N TRP A 68 -7.68 17.30 7.63
CA TRP A 68 -7.98 18.22 8.70
C TRP A 68 -6.89 19.30 8.86
N ILE A 69 -5.62 18.91 8.92
CA ILE A 69 -4.49 19.84 9.03
C ILE A 69 -4.33 20.67 7.75
N THR A 70 -4.50 20.07 6.56
CA THR A 70 -4.37 20.79 5.28
C THR A 70 -5.46 21.88 5.17
N GLY A 71 -6.72 21.56 5.52
CA GLY A 71 -7.81 22.54 5.50
C GLY A 71 -7.61 23.68 6.51
N ALA A 72 -7.09 23.36 7.70
CA ALA A 72 -6.71 24.38 8.65
C ALA A 72 -5.55 25.24 8.14
N LEU A 73 -4.59 24.65 7.40
CA LEU A 73 -3.46 25.36 6.83
C LEU A 73 -3.87 26.35 5.73
N ASP A 74 -4.84 25.99 4.90
CA ASP A 74 -5.33 26.85 3.80
C ASP A 74 -5.82 28.22 4.32
N VAL A 75 -6.49 28.22 5.48
CA VAL A 75 -6.90 29.43 6.19
C VAL A 75 -5.76 30.00 7.04
N GLY A 76 -5.03 29.11 7.72
CA GLY A 76 -4.00 29.46 8.69
C GLY A 76 -2.80 30.17 8.10
N ALA A 77 -2.42 29.88 6.86
CA ALA A 77 -1.31 30.54 6.19
C ALA A 77 -1.55 32.05 6.01
N ALA A 78 -2.79 32.44 5.65
CA ALA A 78 -3.17 33.84 5.57
C ALA A 78 -3.20 34.49 6.96
N ALA A 79 -3.77 33.80 7.96
CA ALA A 79 -3.82 34.30 9.33
C ALA A 79 -2.41 34.50 9.93
N ILE A 80 -1.46 33.60 9.67
CA ILE A 80 -0.06 33.77 10.10
C ILE A 80 0.58 34.98 9.45
N ALA A 81 0.45 35.12 8.12
CA ALA A 81 1.09 36.21 7.40
C ALA A 81 0.55 37.59 7.83
N ILE A 82 -0.77 37.73 7.93
CA ILE A 82 -1.44 39.02 8.14
C ILE A 82 -1.53 39.35 9.63
N ASP A 83 -2.06 38.44 10.46
CA ASP A 83 -2.39 38.74 11.85
C ASP A 83 -1.20 38.51 12.80
N VAL A 84 -0.36 37.47 12.55
CA VAL A 84 0.77 37.13 13.42
C VAL A 84 2.02 37.90 13.01
N LEU A 85 2.41 37.81 11.73
CA LEU A 85 3.63 38.43 11.22
C LEU A 85 3.45 39.87 10.76
N ARG A 86 2.20 40.33 10.64
CA ARG A 86 1.83 41.70 10.18
C ARG A 86 2.53 42.08 8.89
N ARG A 87 2.55 41.15 7.93
CA ARG A 87 3.20 41.30 6.63
C ARG A 87 2.15 41.31 5.50
N ASP A 88 2.64 41.54 4.31
CA ASP A 88 1.85 41.60 3.09
C ASP A 88 1.45 40.24 2.52
N ASP A 89 0.56 40.24 1.54
CA ASP A 89 0.05 39.03 0.86
C ASP A 89 1.18 38.22 0.18
N ALA A 90 2.33 38.84 -0.17
CA ALA A 90 3.47 38.15 -0.71
C ALA A 90 4.07 37.13 0.28
N SER A 91 3.95 37.41 1.59
CA SER A 91 4.41 36.50 2.64
C SER A 91 3.60 35.21 2.69
N VAL A 92 2.31 35.23 2.35
CA VAL A 92 1.47 34.01 2.19
C VAL A 92 2.06 33.08 1.14
N SER A 93 2.48 33.63 0.01
CA SER A 93 3.09 32.87 -1.09
C SER A 93 4.40 32.21 -0.66
N VAL A 94 5.22 32.90 0.16
CA VAL A 94 6.45 32.33 0.72
C VAL A 94 6.14 31.15 1.66
N LEU A 95 5.15 31.30 2.54
CA LEU A 95 4.72 30.24 3.45
C LEU A 95 4.23 29.00 2.68
N LEU A 96 3.39 29.19 1.68
CA LEU A 96 2.87 28.10 0.84
C LEU A 96 3.99 27.45 0.00
N THR A 97 4.97 28.24 -0.46
CA THR A 97 6.16 27.69 -1.14
C THR A 97 6.97 26.82 -0.19
N GLY A 98 7.15 27.23 1.06
CA GLY A 98 7.80 26.41 2.09
C GLY A 98 7.06 25.08 2.32
N PHE A 99 5.74 25.13 2.43
CA PHE A 99 4.90 23.94 2.53
C PHE A 99 5.07 23.00 1.32
N GLY A 100 5.06 23.54 0.10
CA GLY A 100 5.29 22.79 -1.14
C GLY A 100 6.69 22.18 -1.21
N ALA A 101 7.74 22.91 -0.82
CA ALA A 101 9.11 22.40 -0.72
C ALA A 101 9.21 21.23 0.27
N GLY A 102 8.51 21.35 1.40
CA GLY A 102 8.33 20.24 2.35
C GLY A 102 7.72 19.01 1.72
N GLY A 103 6.68 19.19 0.89
CA GLY A 103 6.06 18.11 0.14
C GLY A 103 7.03 17.37 -0.77
N LEU A 104 7.91 18.09 -1.46
CA LEU A 104 8.98 17.47 -2.28
C LEU A 104 9.97 16.66 -1.43
N ILE A 105 10.39 17.18 -0.29
CA ILE A 105 11.23 16.46 0.66
C ILE A 105 10.52 15.20 1.17
N GLY A 106 9.23 15.31 1.53
CA GLY A 106 8.41 14.19 1.95
C GLY A 106 8.30 13.10 0.88
N SER A 107 8.15 13.49 -0.38
CA SER A 107 8.14 12.55 -1.51
C SER A 107 9.47 11.80 -1.65
N ALA A 108 10.60 12.50 -1.55
CA ALA A 108 11.93 11.89 -1.59
C ALA A 108 12.14 10.91 -0.40
N LEU A 109 11.69 11.28 0.80
CA LEU A 109 11.73 10.41 1.97
C LEU A 109 10.86 9.14 1.78
N CYS A 110 9.71 9.24 1.08
CA CYS A 110 8.90 8.08 0.73
C CYS A 110 9.70 7.06 -0.07
N PHE A 111 10.47 7.48 -1.09
CA PHE A 111 11.34 6.58 -1.86
C PHE A 111 12.36 5.88 -0.97
N ALA A 112 12.94 6.57 0.01
CA ALA A 112 13.89 6.00 0.96
C ALA A 112 13.23 5.01 1.95
N LEU A 113 11.92 5.11 2.16
CA LEU A 113 11.14 4.27 3.06
C LEU A 113 10.46 3.10 2.34
N VAL A 114 10.31 3.16 1.02
CA VAL A 114 9.78 2.05 0.20
C VAL A 114 10.68 0.82 0.38
N GLY A 115 10.06 -0.30 0.77
CA GLY A 115 10.80 -1.54 1.09
C GLY A 115 11.31 -1.65 2.53
N ARG A 116 11.15 -0.63 3.39
CA ARG A 116 11.49 -0.73 4.80
C ARG A 116 10.33 -1.32 5.62
N ARG A 117 10.67 -2.21 6.56
CA ARG A 117 9.74 -3.06 7.35
C ARG A 117 8.83 -2.32 8.35
N ARG A 118 8.87 -0.98 8.44
CA ARG A 118 8.19 -0.20 9.49
C ARG A 118 7.34 0.93 8.93
N LEU A 119 6.49 0.60 7.94
CA LEU A 119 5.62 1.61 7.32
C LEU A 119 4.62 2.22 8.31
N ALA A 120 4.12 1.44 9.28
CA ALA A 120 3.21 1.94 10.29
C ALA A 120 3.89 2.94 11.25
N LEU A 121 5.17 2.71 11.58
CA LEU A 121 5.96 3.68 12.35
C LEU A 121 6.28 4.94 11.53
N ALA A 122 6.55 4.81 10.24
CA ALA A 122 6.73 5.95 9.33
C ALA A 122 5.45 6.79 9.25
N LEU A 123 4.28 6.13 9.13
CA LEU A 123 2.98 6.79 9.15
C LEU A 123 2.72 7.51 10.48
N ALA A 124 3.00 6.86 11.62
CA ALA A 124 2.86 7.48 12.92
C ALA A 124 3.80 8.68 13.09
N GLY A 125 5.06 8.54 12.69
CA GLY A 125 6.06 9.62 12.70
C GLY A 125 5.65 10.79 11.81
N SER A 126 5.06 10.54 10.65
CA SER A 126 4.59 11.61 9.76
C SER A 126 3.40 12.38 10.34
N VAL A 127 2.48 11.70 11.05
CA VAL A 127 1.37 12.37 11.75
C VAL A 127 1.90 13.22 12.92
N VAL A 128 2.87 12.70 13.70
CA VAL A 128 3.52 13.50 14.75
C VAL A 128 4.22 14.72 14.16
N MET A 129 4.96 14.54 13.08
CA MET A 129 5.65 15.62 12.40
C MET A 129 4.68 16.69 11.89
N MET A 130 3.60 16.27 11.22
CA MET A 130 2.58 17.16 10.71
C MET A 130 1.87 17.95 11.83
N CYS A 131 1.30 17.24 12.81
CA CYS A 131 0.50 17.87 13.87
C CYS A 131 1.36 18.59 14.92
N GLY A 132 2.52 18.02 15.27
CA GLY A 132 3.42 18.58 16.26
C GLY A 132 4.09 19.89 15.81
N PHE A 133 4.44 20.00 14.54
CA PHE A 133 5.00 21.23 13.98
C PHE A 133 3.95 22.22 13.48
N PHE A 134 2.69 21.79 13.31
CA PHE A 134 1.58 22.69 13.05
C PHE A 134 1.20 23.53 14.28
N ALA A 135 1.21 22.94 15.47
CA ALA A 135 0.82 23.62 16.72
C ALA A 135 1.64 24.89 17.01
N PRO A 136 2.99 24.94 16.90
CA PRO A 136 3.78 26.13 17.18
C PRO A 136 3.70 27.23 16.12
N LEU A 137 3.07 26.99 14.94
CA LEU A 137 2.94 27.99 13.89
C LEU A 137 2.28 29.28 14.36
N GLY A 138 1.26 29.17 15.24
CA GLY A 138 0.58 30.35 15.79
C GLY A 138 1.45 31.23 16.68
N ARG A 139 2.64 30.75 17.10
CA ARG A 139 3.64 31.50 17.91
C ARG A 139 4.86 31.93 17.13
N SER A 140 4.83 31.82 15.82
CA SER A 140 5.95 32.20 14.98
C SER A 140 6.22 33.70 15.08
N THR A 141 7.47 34.07 15.37
CA THR A 141 7.89 35.47 15.53
C THR A 141 8.42 36.08 14.23
N ASP A 142 8.80 35.25 13.29
CA ASP A 142 9.35 35.69 12.02
C ASP A 142 8.98 34.76 10.86
N LEU A 143 9.08 35.27 9.62
CA LEU A 143 8.70 34.54 8.41
C LEU A 143 9.56 33.31 8.15
N ALA A 144 10.85 33.35 8.49
CA ALA A 144 11.75 32.24 8.25
C ALA A 144 11.39 31.04 9.15
N THR A 145 11.13 31.29 10.43
CA THR A 145 10.70 30.25 11.38
C THR A 145 9.35 29.64 10.95
N ALA A 146 8.37 30.46 10.58
CA ALA A 146 7.08 29.98 10.09
C ALA A 146 7.25 29.13 8.82
N THR A 147 8.07 29.57 7.88
CA THR A 147 8.34 28.83 6.63
C THR A 147 9.04 27.50 6.93
N MET A 148 10.04 27.45 7.83
CA MET A 148 10.70 26.21 8.23
C MET A 148 9.76 25.22 8.88
N LEU A 149 8.85 25.68 9.77
CA LEU A 149 7.83 24.85 10.35
C LEU A 149 6.91 24.28 9.28
N LEU A 150 6.52 25.08 8.27
CA LEU A 150 5.69 24.65 7.16
C LEU A 150 6.37 23.64 6.23
N VAL A 151 7.68 23.73 6.04
CA VAL A 151 8.47 22.71 5.33
C VAL A 151 8.32 21.36 6.04
N VAL A 152 8.44 21.33 7.37
CA VAL A 152 8.29 20.08 8.14
C VAL A 152 6.85 19.57 8.07
N VAL A 153 5.87 20.45 8.23
CA VAL A 153 4.44 20.08 8.10
C VAL A 153 4.14 19.52 6.72
N GLY A 154 4.61 20.15 5.64
CA GLY A 154 4.42 19.70 4.26
C GLY A 154 5.04 18.33 4.00
N ALA A 155 6.23 18.08 4.53
CA ALA A 155 6.86 16.76 4.45
C ALA A 155 6.02 15.69 5.17
N GLY A 156 5.51 16.00 6.37
CA GLY A 156 4.62 15.11 7.13
C GLY A 156 3.30 14.82 6.42
N VAL A 157 2.67 15.83 5.82
CA VAL A 157 1.44 15.72 5.03
C VAL A 157 1.64 14.76 3.85
N THR A 158 2.72 14.94 3.08
CA THR A 158 3.01 14.09 1.92
C THR A 158 3.34 12.66 2.32
N LEU A 159 4.18 12.47 3.35
CA LEU A 159 4.48 11.15 3.91
C LEU A 159 3.23 10.41 4.37
N THR A 160 2.33 11.10 5.09
CA THR A 160 1.07 10.52 5.56
C THR A 160 0.18 10.10 4.39
N SER A 161 0.09 10.92 3.35
CA SER A 161 -0.69 10.62 2.15
C SER A 161 -0.17 9.38 1.42
N VAL A 162 1.12 9.38 1.08
CA VAL A 162 1.72 8.29 0.29
C VAL A 162 1.75 6.98 1.10
N ALA A 163 2.24 7.01 2.34
CA ALA A 163 2.30 5.82 3.18
C ALA A 163 0.91 5.26 3.49
N GLY A 164 -0.05 6.13 3.84
CA GLY A 164 -1.42 5.73 4.15
C GLY A 164 -2.14 5.10 2.95
N ARG A 165 -2.09 5.74 1.78
CA ARG A 165 -2.70 5.22 0.55
C ARG A 165 -2.04 3.91 0.07
N THR A 166 -0.71 3.82 0.12
CA THR A 166 0.03 2.60 -0.24
C THR A 166 -0.32 1.43 0.69
N MET A 167 -0.43 1.69 2.00
CA MET A 167 -0.84 0.65 2.95
C MET A 167 -2.29 0.22 2.72
N LEU A 168 -3.18 1.15 2.41
CA LEU A 168 -4.59 0.90 2.14
C LEU A 168 -4.79 0.06 0.88
N GLN A 169 -4.04 0.37 -0.20
CA GLN A 169 -4.01 -0.42 -1.43
C GLN A 169 -3.52 -1.86 -1.20
N GLY A 170 -2.55 -2.05 -0.31
CA GLY A 170 -2.02 -3.37 0.02
C GLY A 170 -2.94 -4.24 0.88
N LEU A 171 -3.95 -3.64 1.54
CA LEU A 171 -4.90 -4.36 2.41
C LEU A 171 -6.25 -4.64 1.73
N THR A 172 -6.56 -3.95 0.64
CA THR A 172 -7.90 -3.97 0.04
C THR A 172 -7.86 -4.71 -1.29
N PRO A 173 -8.75 -5.70 -1.53
CA PRO A 173 -8.90 -6.36 -2.82
C PRO A 173 -9.28 -5.38 -3.94
N ASP A 174 -8.85 -5.66 -5.17
CA ASP A 174 -9.00 -4.76 -6.31
C ASP A 174 -10.46 -4.44 -6.66
N ASP A 175 -11.39 -5.38 -6.44
CA ASP A 175 -12.83 -5.24 -6.70
C ASP A 175 -13.52 -4.24 -5.77
N THR A 176 -12.97 -4.02 -4.57
CA THR A 176 -13.52 -3.10 -3.56
C THR A 176 -12.71 -1.80 -3.44
N LEU A 177 -11.51 -1.76 -4.04
CA LEU A 177 -10.57 -0.66 -3.93
C LEU A 177 -11.16 0.67 -4.41
N ALA A 178 -11.82 0.69 -5.58
CA ALA A 178 -12.42 1.89 -6.14
C ALA A 178 -13.50 2.50 -5.21
N ARG A 179 -14.32 1.65 -4.58
CA ARG A 179 -15.36 2.08 -3.63
C ARG A 179 -14.77 2.65 -2.35
N LEU A 180 -13.70 2.02 -1.85
CA LEU A 180 -13.00 2.51 -0.67
C LEU A 180 -12.36 3.89 -0.93
N PHE A 181 -11.72 4.07 -2.09
CA PHE A 181 -11.15 5.35 -2.46
C PHE A 181 -12.21 6.44 -2.65
N GLY A 182 -13.39 6.13 -3.20
CA GLY A 182 -14.50 7.08 -3.27
C GLY A 182 -14.95 7.58 -1.88
N VAL A 183 -15.05 6.69 -0.90
CA VAL A 183 -15.35 7.07 0.49
C VAL A 183 -14.20 7.84 1.11
N LEU A 184 -12.96 7.46 0.83
CA LEU A 184 -11.77 8.16 1.33
C LEU A 184 -11.74 9.61 0.84
N GLU A 185 -11.95 9.85 -0.47
CA GLU A 185 -11.99 11.20 -1.04
C GLU A 185 -13.11 12.06 -0.43
N ALA A 186 -14.29 11.47 -0.19
CA ALA A 186 -15.37 12.17 0.49
C ALA A 186 -15.00 12.56 1.93
N LEU A 187 -14.35 11.65 2.69
CA LEU A 187 -13.87 11.93 4.03
C LEU A 187 -12.73 12.96 4.04
N GLU A 188 -11.86 12.93 3.03
CA GLU A 188 -10.81 13.95 2.87
C GLU A 188 -11.42 15.34 2.61
N ALA A 189 -12.43 15.44 1.75
CA ALA A 189 -13.11 16.70 1.49
C ALA A 189 -13.82 17.27 2.75
N ILE A 190 -14.47 16.37 3.53
CA ILE A 190 -15.09 16.74 4.79
C ILE A 190 -14.01 17.21 5.80
N GLY A 191 -12.91 16.47 5.90
CA GLY A 191 -11.79 16.81 6.77
C GLY A 191 -11.20 18.17 6.44
N LEU A 192 -11.00 18.47 5.15
CA LEU A 192 -10.51 19.75 4.65
C LEU A 192 -11.44 20.89 5.09
N ALA A 193 -12.74 20.78 4.82
CA ALA A 193 -13.74 21.79 5.17
C ALA A 193 -13.80 22.01 6.69
N LEU A 194 -13.87 20.93 7.47
CA LEU A 194 -13.95 21.01 8.93
C LEU A 194 -12.67 21.60 9.54
N GLY A 195 -11.49 21.29 9.00
CA GLY A 195 -10.21 21.85 9.46
C GLY A 195 -10.15 23.37 9.29
N GLY A 196 -10.55 23.87 8.12
CA GLY A 196 -10.60 25.30 7.84
C GLY A 196 -11.61 26.03 8.73
N VAL A 197 -12.83 25.50 8.84
CA VAL A 197 -13.86 26.06 9.73
C VAL A 197 -13.42 26.06 11.17
N ALA A 198 -12.85 24.94 11.66
CA ALA A 198 -12.41 24.84 13.05
C ALA A 198 -11.33 25.87 13.37
N LEU A 199 -10.31 26.02 12.52
CA LEU A 199 -9.28 27.03 12.76
C LEU A 199 -9.86 28.43 12.78
N SER A 200 -10.75 28.79 11.82
CA SER A 200 -11.37 30.09 11.75
C SER A 200 -12.20 30.40 13.00
N VAL A 201 -13.07 29.48 13.40
CA VAL A 201 -13.94 29.66 14.57
C VAL A 201 -13.11 29.76 15.87
N LEU A 202 -12.12 28.90 16.04
CA LEU A 202 -11.26 28.91 17.23
C LEU A 202 -10.41 30.18 17.30
N ALA A 203 -9.88 30.66 16.18
CA ALA A 203 -9.09 31.89 16.13
C ALA A 203 -9.91 33.14 16.56
N VAL A 204 -11.20 33.18 16.17
CA VAL A 204 -12.10 34.26 16.59
C VAL A 204 -12.51 34.15 18.05
N GLN A 205 -12.77 32.94 18.55
CA GLN A 205 -13.26 32.73 19.90
C GLN A 205 -12.17 32.74 20.98
N THR A 206 -10.93 32.46 20.63
CA THR A 206 -9.83 32.37 21.57
C THR A 206 -8.66 33.27 21.15
N SER A 207 -7.60 32.67 20.64
CA SER A 207 -6.47 33.34 20.01
C SER A 207 -5.93 32.47 18.89
N ILE A 208 -5.23 33.08 17.94
CA ILE A 208 -4.58 32.37 16.83
C ILE A 208 -3.64 31.28 17.36
N GLU A 209 -2.84 31.58 18.37
CA GLU A 209 -1.92 30.59 19.00
C GLU A 209 -2.67 29.38 19.55
N THR A 210 -3.77 29.63 20.28
CA THR A 210 -4.60 28.59 20.87
C THR A 210 -5.30 27.77 19.80
N ALA A 211 -5.78 28.42 18.72
CA ALA A 211 -6.43 27.74 17.60
C ALA A 211 -5.49 26.75 16.90
N PHE A 212 -4.25 27.16 16.58
CA PHE A 212 -3.24 26.27 15.99
C PHE A 212 -2.89 25.12 16.94
N ALA A 213 -2.73 25.38 18.24
CA ALA A 213 -2.42 24.36 19.24
C ALA A 213 -3.55 23.34 19.37
N LEU A 214 -4.81 23.78 19.40
CA LEU A 214 -5.98 22.89 19.52
C LEU A 214 -6.17 22.05 18.26
N VAL A 215 -6.05 22.64 17.06
CA VAL A 215 -6.19 21.94 15.80
C VAL A 215 -5.09 20.88 15.64
N GLY A 216 -3.83 21.22 15.93
CA GLY A 216 -2.73 20.27 15.94
C GLY A 216 -2.90 19.19 17.02
N GLY A 217 -3.37 19.59 18.21
CA GLY A 217 -3.63 18.70 19.35
C GLY A 217 -4.66 17.62 19.04
N VAL A 218 -5.75 17.95 18.34
CA VAL A 218 -6.76 16.97 17.89
C VAL A 218 -6.13 15.86 17.08
N GLY A 219 -5.21 16.18 16.15
CA GLY A 219 -4.51 15.19 15.35
C GLY A 219 -3.60 14.28 16.20
N ILE A 220 -2.90 14.84 17.20
CA ILE A 220 -2.08 14.04 18.13
C ILE A 220 -2.94 13.12 18.98
N VAL A 221 -4.08 13.59 19.50
CA VAL A 221 -5.04 12.76 20.25
C VAL A 221 -5.55 11.63 19.37
N GLY A 222 -5.91 11.90 18.12
CA GLY A 222 -6.29 10.88 17.14
C GLY A 222 -5.20 9.82 16.97
N LEU A 223 -3.93 10.22 16.83
CA LEU A 223 -2.79 9.30 16.74
C LEU A 223 -2.65 8.45 18.02
N VAL A 224 -2.74 9.05 19.21
CA VAL A 224 -2.63 8.31 20.48
C VAL A 224 -3.72 7.24 20.60
N VAL A 225 -4.95 7.56 20.23
CA VAL A 225 -6.07 6.59 20.20
C VAL A 225 -5.80 5.45 19.22
N MET A 226 -5.18 5.77 18.08
CA MET A 226 -4.88 4.81 17.01
C MET A 226 -3.56 4.06 17.22
N TRP A 227 -2.69 4.52 18.12
CA TRP A 227 -1.31 4.02 18.31
C TRP A 227 -1.23 2.53 18.53
N ARG A 228 -2.05 1.97 19.43
CA ARG A 228 -2.05 0.51 19.70
C ARG A 228 -2.40 -0.29 18.44
N ARG A 229 -3.32 0.21 17.62
CA ARG A 229 -3.74 -0.45 16.37
C ARG A 229 -2.68 -0.35 15.28
N LEU A 230 -1.98 0.78 15.16
CA LEU A 230 -0.86 0.93 14.25
C LEU A 230 0.27 -0.06 14.57
N LEU A 231 0.58 -0.26 15.84
CA LEU A 231 1.57 -1.26 16.26
C LEU A 231 1.13 -2.70 15.96
N THR A 232 -0.17 -3.02 15.99
CA THR A 232 -0.65 -4.36 15.64
C THR A 232 -0.57 -4.62 14.14
N ILE A 233 -0.75 -3.61 13.29
CA ILE A 233 -0.58 -3.72 11.82
C ILE A 233 0.86 -4.10 11.48
N ASP A 234 1.84 -3.47 12.13
CA ASP A 234 3.27 -3.75 11.90
C ASP A 234 3.67 -5.14 12.43
N ARG A 235 3.05 -5.59 13.54
CA ARG A 235 3.28 -6.92 14.12
C ARG A 235 2.61 -8.05 13.33
N ALA A 236 1.45 -7.79 12.73
CA ALA A 236 0.73 -8.76 11.90
C ALA A 236 1.47 -9.04 10.58
N ARG A 237 2.26 -8.10 10.09
CA ARG A 237 3.24 -8.31 9.03
C ARG A 237 4.44 -9.06 9.63
N ARG A 238 4.32 -10.40 9.76
CA ARG A 238 5.47 -11.24 10.16
C ARG A 238 6.64 -10.89 9.27
N PRO A 239 7.82 -10.55 9.84
CA PRO A 239 8.99 -10.33 9.02
C PRO A 239 9.26 -11.64 8.26
N VAL A 240 9.16 -11.58 6.95
CA VAL A 240 9.61 -12.70 6.11
C VAL A 240 11.10 -12.86 6.40
N ASP A 241 11.49 -14.05 6.82
CA ASP A 241 12.88 -14.35 7.16
C ASP A 241 13.76 -14.05 5.95
N ARG A 242 14.96 -13.49 6.19
CA ARG A 242 15.90 -13.21 5.11
C ARG A 242 16.27 -14.46 4.34
N ASP A 243 16.35 -15.59 5.04
CA ASP A 243 16.66 -16.88 4.46
C ASP A 243 15.52 -17.34 3.54
N LEU A 244 14.25 -17.11 3.94
CA LEU A 244 13.08 -17.37 3.09
C LEU A 244 13.04 -16.46 1.85
N LEU A 245 13.45 -15.19 1.96
CA LEU A 245 13.55 -14.30 0.80
C LEU A 245 14.67 -14.69 -0.15
N GLN A 246 15.81 -15.17 0.37
CA GLN A 246 16.89 -15.72 -0.45
C GLN A 246 16.45 -17.00 -1.14
N LEU A 247 15.75 -17.87 -0.41
CA LEU A 247 15.16 -19.09 -0.93
C LEU A 247 14.16 -18.81 -2.05
N ALA A 248 13.27 -17.82 -1.88
CA ALA A 248 12.34 -17.41 -2.93
C ALA A 248 13.07 -16.93 -4.20
N ARG A 249 14.17 -16.20 -4.03
CA ARG A 249 14.99 -15.71 -5.14
C ARG A 249 15.76 -16.81 -5.88
N SER A 250 15.97 -17.96 -5.26
CA SER A 250 16.56 -19.13 -5.95
C SER A 250 15.59 -19.78 -6.95
N SER A 251 14.27 -19.58 -6.77
CA SER A 251 13.27 -20.04 -7.74
C SER A 251 13.17 -19.09 -8.94
N PRO A 252 13.34 -19.57 -10.20
CA PRO A 252 13.25 -18.73 -11.40
C PRO A 252 11.91 -17.99 -11.54
N VAL A 253 10.82 -18.59 -11.08
CA VAL A 253 9.47 -18.02 -11.12
C VAL A 253 9.36 -16.87 -10.12
N LEU A 254 9.72 -17.09 -8.85
CA LEU A 254 9.63 -16.08 -7.80
C LEU A 254 10.67 -14.96 -7.95
N ALA A 255 11.86 -15.27 -8.47
CA ALA A 255 12.89 -14.28 -8.76
C ALA A 255 12.47 -13.25 -9.83
N SER A 256 11.49 -13.58 -10.66
CA SER A 256 10.95 -12.68 -11.67
C SER A 256 9.96 -11.64 -11.09
N LEU A 257 9.47 -11.86 -9.88
CA LEU A 257 8.54 -10.97 -9.20
C LEU A 257 9.27 -9.77 -8.59
N PRO A 258 8.62 -8.59 -8.55
CA PRO A 258 9.17 -7.45 -7.82
C PRO A 258 9.24 -7.76 -6.31
N PRO A 259 10.18 -7.13 -5.58
CA PRO A 259 10.44 -7.44 -4.16
C PRO A 259 9.19 -7.42 -3.26
N TYR A 260 8.27 -6.47 -3.49
CA TYR A 260 7.03 -6.37 -2.71
C TYR A 260 6.09 -7.56 -2.94
N ALA A 261 6.03 -8.08 -4.17
CA ALA A 261 5.17 -9.22 -4.50
C ALA A 261 5.74 -10.52 -3.91
N VAL A 262 7.07 -10.67 -3.91
CA VAL A 262 7.74 -11.78 -3.22
C VAL A 262 7.44 -11.72 -1.71
N GLU A 263 7.57 -10.55 -1.08
CA GLU A 263 7.25 -10.39 0.35
C GLU A 263 5.77 -10.72 0.64
N GLN A 264 4.85 -10.32 -0.23
CA GLN A 264 3.42 -10.61 -0.09
C GLN A 264 3.14 -12.11 -0.14
N VAL A 265 3.70 -12.82 -1.13
CA VAL A 265 3.55 -14.28 -1.27
C VAL A 265 4.18 -15.00 -0.07
N MET A 266 5.36 -14.56 0.36
CA MET A 266 6.11 -15.19 1.44
C MET A 266 5.56 -14.88 2.85
N SER A 267 4.74 -13.84 3.02
CA SER A 267 4.17 -13.47 4.32
C SER A 267 3.08 -14.42 4.82
N GLY A 268 2.44 -15.16 3.93
CA GLY A 268 1.33 -16.09 4.22
C GLY A 268 1.73 -17.57 4.19
N LEU A 269 3.02 -17.90 4.29
CA LEU A 269 3.49 -19.27 4.21
C LEU A 269 3.07 -20.12 5.42
N THR A 270 2.70 -21.38 5.14
CA THR A 270 2.60 -22.44 6.14
C THR A 270 3.76 -23.41 5.93
N THR A 271 4.55 -23.66 6.97
CA THR A 271 5.68 -24.60 6.91
C THR A 271 5.26 -25.96 7.41
N GLU A 272 5.51 -26.98 6.61
CA GLU A 272 5.26 -28.40 6.96
C GLU A 272 6.54 -29.21 6.74
N THR A 273 6.77 -30.20 7.62
CA THR A 273 7.91 -31.11 7.54
C THR A 273 7.39 -32.52 7.30
N PHE A 274 7.95 -33.18 6.30
CA PHE A 274 7.59 -34.52 5.87
C PHE A 274 8.73 -35.49 6.14
N ALA A 275 8.38 -36.66 6.68
CA ALA A 275 9.34 -37.73 6.86
C ALA A 275 9.75 -38.38 5.53
N ALA A 276 10.85 -39.12 5.51
CA ALA A 276 11.32 -39.81 4.32
C ALA A 276 10.22 -40.71 3.71
N GLY A 277 9.98 -40.55 2.40
CA GLY A 277 8.96 -41.28 1.66
C GLY A 277 7.53 -40.84 1.89
N GLU A 278 7.27 -39.83 2.72
CA GLU A 278 5.94 -39.29 2.95
C GLU A 278 5.43 -38.52 1.72
N VAL A 279 4.13 -38.66 1.42
CA VAL A 279 3.53 -38.08 0.21
C VAL A 279 3.12 -36.64 0.45
N LEU A 280 3.59 -35.73 -0.39
CA LEU A 280 3.25 -34.30 -0.38
C LEU A 280 2.07 -34.00 -1.31
N MET A 281 2.06 -34.61 -2.50
CA MET A 281 1.03 -34.40 -3.55
C MET A 281 0.82 -35.70 -4.33
N ARG A 282 -0.42 -35.93 -4.79
CA ARG A 282 -0.74 -37.08 -5.64
C ARG A 282 -1.20 -36.63 -7.01
N ILE A 283 -0.82 -37.38 -8.02
CA ILE A 283 -1.30 -37.19 -9.39
C ILE A 283 -2.84 -37.25 -9.44
N GLY A 284 -3.47 -36.38 -10.24
CA GLY A 284 -4.91 -36.32 -10.39
C GLY A 284 -5.66 -35.54 -9.30
N GLU A 285 -5.01 -35.18 -8.18
CA GLU A 285 -5.61 -34.30 -7.16
C GLU A 285 -5.81 -32.88 -7.68
N VAL A 286 -6.84 -32.19 -7.15
CA VAL A 286 -7.04 -30.76 -7.45
C VAL A 286 -5.94 -29.96 -6.78
N GLY A 287 -5.21 -29.17 -7.56
CA GLY A 287 -4.13 -28.33 -7.07
C GLY A 287 -4.68 -27.07 -6.39
N ASP A 288 -4.60 -27.00 -5.07
CA ASP A 288 -5.06 -25.88 -4.23
C ASP A 288 -3.92 -25.08 -3.59
N ARG A 289 -2.66 -25.56 -3.68
CA ARG A 289 -1.48 -24.98 -3.04
C ARG A 289 -0.25 -25.13 -3.93
N VAL A 290 0.75 -24.25 -3.73
CA VAL A 290 2.09 -24.33 -4.31
C VAL A 290 3.08 -24.44 -3.18
N CYS A 291 4.12 -25.25 -3.30
CA CYS A 291 5.16 -25.32 -2.30
C CYS A 291 6.54 -24.95 -2.82
N LEU A 292 7.34 -24.37 -1.95
CA LEU A 292 8.76 -24.11 -2.12
C LEU A 292 9.54 -25.03 -1.18
N ILE A 293 10.49 -25.78 -1.71
CA ILE A 293 11.32 -26.68 -0.89
C ILE A 293 12.28 -25.84 -0.06
N GLY A 294 12.14 -25.92 1.27
CA GLY A 294 12.96 -25.17 2.25
C GLY A 294 14.23 -25.92 2.65
N SER A 295 14.12 -27.23 2.90
CA SER A 295 15.26 -28.11 3.20
C SER A 295 14.95 -29.55 2.77
N GLY A 296 15.99 -30.37 2.65
CA GLY A 296 15.90 -31.72 2.17
C GLY A 296 15.68 -31.82 0.65
N SER A 297 15.08 -32.93 0.23
CA SER A 297 14.77 -33.19 -1.20
C SER A 297 13.41 -33.83 -1.34
N VAL A 298 12.85 -33.78 -2.55
CA VAL A 298 11.63 -34.49 -2.90
C VAL A 298 11.80 -35.23 -4.20
N ASP A 299 11.17 -36.37 -4.33
CA ASP A 299 11.11 -37.19 -5.54
C ASP A 299 9.78 -36.93 -6.26
N VAL A 300 9.88 -36.50 -7.49
CA VAL A 300 8.75 -36.20 -8.39
C VAL A 300 8.62 -37.35 -9.36
N ARG A 301 7.46 -38.00 -9.39
CA ARG A 301 7.14 -39.07 -10.35
C ARG A 301 6.01 -38.62 -11.26
N THR A 302 6.32 -38.45 -12.54
CA THR A 302 5.34 -38.06 -13.56
C THR A 302 4.46 -39.24 -14.00
N GLU A 303 3.36 -38.95 -14.68
CA GLU A 303 2.46 -39.96 -15.27
C GLU A 303 3.20 -40.86 -16.27
N THR A 304 4.19 -40.33 -16.99
CA THR A 304 5.06 -41.08 -17.92
C THR A 304 6.04 -42.02 -17.19
N GLY A 305 6.07 -42.03 -15.87
CA GLY A 305 6.99 -42.84 -15.06
C GLY A 305 8.36 -42.23 -14.85
N THR A 306 8.62 -41.01 -15.36
CA THR A 306 9.89 -40.30 -15.15
C THR A 306 10.03 -39.95 -13.67
N ARG A 307 11.18 -40.24 -13.06
CA ARG A 307 11.53 -39.88 -11.69
C ARG A 307 12.60 -38.78 -11.71
N LEU A 308 12.34 -37.71 -10.94
CA LEU A 308 13.23 -36.56 -10.85
C LEU A 308 13.36 -36.17 -9.39
N SER A 309 14.56 -36.16 -8.84
CA SER A 309 14.79 -35.58 -7.52
C SER A 309 14.93 -34.06 -7.60
N ARG A 310 14.32 -33.35 -6.66
CA ARG A 310 14.29 -31.89 -6.57
C ARG A 310 14.76 -31.47 -5.19
N GLY A 311 15.67 -30.52 -5.16
CA GLY A 311 16.24 -29.99 -3.92
C GLY A 311 15.69 -28.61 -3.53
N VAL A 312 16.36 -28.00 -2.57
CA VAL A 312 16.05 -26.71 -1.98
C VAL A 312 15.88 -25.59 -3.03
N GLY A 313 14.89 -24.73 -2.84
CA GLY A 313 14.61 -23.59 -3.71
C GLY A 313 13.76 -23.92 -4.94
N VAL A 314 13.39 -25.18 -5.14
CA VAL A 314 12.51 -25.56 -6.26
C VAL A 314 11.05 -25.33 -5.87
N LEU A 315 10.30 -24.69 -6.78
CA LEU A 315 8.86 -24.50 -6.68
C LEU A 315 8.14 -25.70 -7.30
N LEU A 316 7.12 -26.23 -6.62
CA LEU A 316 6.32 -27.37 -7.09
C LEU A 316 4.82 -27.10 -6.96
N GLY A 317 4.06 -27.70 -7.88
CA GLY A 317 2.61 -27.58 -7.94
C GLY A 317 2.11 -26.37 -8.74
N GLU A 318 3.02 -25.55 -9.29
CA GLU A 318 2.72 -24.39 -10.12
C GLU A 318 2.05 -24.77 -11.44
N ILE A 319 2.36 -25.93 -12.02
CA ILE A 319 1.80 -26.39 -13.30
C ILE A 319 0.30 -26.54 -13.19
N ALA A 320 -0.18 -27.22 -12.14
CA ALA A 320 -1.59 -27.45 -11.92
C ALA A 320 -2.38 -26.12 -11.83
N LEU A 321 -1.80 -25.10 -11.19
CA LEU A 321 -2.43 -23.80 -11.01
C LEU A 321 -2.40 -22.93 -12.27
N LEU A 322 -1.24 -22.83 -12.92
CA LEU A 322 -1.07 -21.98 -14.09
C LEU A 322 -1.83 -22.51 -15.33
N ARG A 323 -1.92 -23.85 -15.47
CA ARG A 323 -2.64 -24.50 -16.57
C ARG A 323 -4.07 -24.89 -16.21
N LYS A 324 -4.49 -24.72 -14.94
CA LYS A 324 -5.81 -25.12 -14.44
C LYS A 324 -6.13 -26.61 -14.72
N VAL A 325 -5.16 -27.46 -14.44
CA VAL A 325 -5.26 -28.92 -14.60
C VAL A 325 -5.04 -29.60 -13.25
N PRO A 326 -5.48 -30.86 -13.06
CA PRO A 326 -5.10 -31.65 -11.88
C PRO A 326 -3.57 -31.79 -11.72
N ARG A 327 -3.11 -32.23 -10.55
CA ARG A 327 -1.69 -32.53 -10.29
C ARG A 327 -1.16 -33.48 -11.34
N THR A 328 -0.05 -33.13 -11.95
CA THR A 328 0.58 -33.88 -13.05
C THR A 328 1.64 -34.87 -12.61
N ALA A 329 1.93 -34.92 -11.30
CA ALA A 329 2.94 -35.80 -10.73
C ALA A 329 2.64 -36.13 -9.27
N ASP A 330 3.09 -37.32 -8.85
CA ASP A 330 3.26 -37.67 -7.44
C ASP A 330 4.53 -37.00 -6.91
N VAL A 331 4.47 -36.46 -5.71
CA VAL A 331 5.62 -35.87 -5.01
C VAL A 331 5.74 -36.48 -3.64
N THR A 332 6.89 -37.09 -3.36
CA THR A 332 7.22 -37.72 -2.06
C THR A 332 8.49 -37.09 -1.49
N ALA A 333 8.59 -37.04 -0.17
CA ALA A 333 9.83 -36.61 0.48
C ALA A 333 10.96 -37.61 0.19
N GLY A 334 12.16 -37.10 -0.06
CA GLY A 334 13.36 -37.90 -0.28
C GLY A 334 13.84 -38.61 0.97
N ASP A 335 14.99 -39.32 0.88
CA ASP A 335 15.51 -40.15 1.94
C ASP A 335 15.80 -39.43 3.26
N ASP A 336 16.15 -38.15 3.21
CA ASP A 336 16.40 -37.30 4.39
C ASP A 336 15.13 -36.53 4.87
N GLY A 337 13.97 -36.81 4.27
CA GLY A 337 12.77 -36.01 4.46
C GLY A 337 12.81 -34.66 3.75
N ALA A 338 11.78 -33.86 3.94
CA ALA A 338 11.71 -32.53 3.34
C ALA A 338 10.92 -31.55 4.22
N THR A 339 11.41 -30.30 4.33
CA THR A 339 10.61 -29.20 4.85
C THR A 339 10.17 -28.33 3.68
N VAL A 340 8.87 -28.09 3.55
CA VAL A 340 8.30 -27.30 2.48
C VAL A 340 7.51 -26.11 3.01
N HIS A 341 7.50 -25.04 2.25
CA HIS A 341 6.75 -23.83 2.53
C HIS A 341 5.59 -23.74 1.55
N TRP A 342 4.37 -23.93 2.05
CA TRP A 342 3.15 -23.83 1.26
C TRP A 342 2.73 -22.37 1.08
N MET A 343 2.42 -21.99 -0.15
CA MET A 343 1.94 -20.67 -0.53
C MET A 343 0.44 -20.72 -0.81
N ASN A 344 -0.27 -19.64 -0.42
CA ASN A 344 -1.66 -19.46 -0.80
C ASN A 344 -1.78 -19.24 -2.32
N VAL A 345 -2.72 -19.94 -2.96
CA VAL A 345 -2.96 -19.89 -4.41
C VAL A 345 -3.31 -18.50 -4.88
N ASP A 346 -4.23 -17.83 -4.17
CA ASP A 346 -4.71 -16.51 -4.59
C ASP A 346 -3.58 -15.49 -4.55
N ALA A 347 -2.77 -15.48 -3.47
CA ALA A 347 -1.62 -14.61 -3.34
C ALA A 347 -0.55 -14.89 -4.42
N PHE A 348 -0.33 -16.15 -4.76
CA PHE A 348 0.63 -16.56 -5.80
C PHE A 348 0.15 -16.16 -7.20
N LEU A 349 -1.11 -16.47 -7.55
CA LEU A 349 -1.69 -16.13 -8.86
C LEU A 349 -1.80 -14.63 -9.05
N ASP A 350 -2.21 -13.89 -8.03
CA ASP A 350 -2.26 -12.43 -8.04
C ASP A 350 -0.88 -11.83 -8.30
N ALA A 351 0.14 -12.31 -7.59
CA ALA A 351 1.51 -11.83 -7.75
C ALA A 351 2.02 -12.06 -9.18
N ILE A 352 1.74 -13.22 -9.79
CA ILE A 352 2.17 -13.54 -11.15
C ILE A 352 1.36 -12.78 -12.20
N ASN A 353 0.04 -12.65 -12.02
CA ASN A 353 -0.84 -12.03 -13.01
C ASN A 353 -0.65 -10.50 -13.09
N ARG A 354 -0.29 -9.84 -11.99
CA ARG A 354 -0.02 -8.39 -11.95
C ARG A 354 1.25 -7.98 -12.69
N VAL A 355 2.16 -8.92 -12.99
CA VAL A 355 3.43 -8.62 -13.64
C VAL A 355 3.54 -9.43 -14.94
N PRO A 356 3.24 -8.85 -16.12
CA PRO A 356 3.23 -9.57 -17.41
C PRO A 356 4.52 -10.34 -17.72
N ARG A 357 5.69 -9.77 -17.38
CA ARG A 357 6.99 -10.43 -17.56
C ARG A 357 7.15 -11.67 -16.66
N SER A 358 6.57 -11.66 -15.46
CA SER A 358 6.63 -12.80 -14.54
C SER A 358 5.73 -13.93 -15.01
N ARG A 359 4.57 -13.61 -15.57
CA ARG A 359 3.68 -14.60 -16.18
C ARG A 359 4.33 -15.30 -17.36
N SER A 360 4.93 -14.55 -18.29
CA SER A 360 5.63 -15.14 -19.44
C SER A 360 6.80 -16.05 -19.02
N ARG A 361 7.53 -15.70 -17.95
CA ARG A 361 8.60 -16.55 -17.41
C ARG A 361 8.07 -17.79 -16.70
N ALA A 362 6.98 -17.66 -15.94
CA ALA A 362 6.32 -18.78 -15.31
C ALA A 362 5.81 -19.79 -16.35
N ASP A 363 5.15 -19.30 -17.40
CA ASP A 363 4.68 -20.12 -18.53
C ASP A 363 5.84 -20.81 -19.24
N ALA A 364 6.95 -20.12 -19.53
CA ALA A 364 8.13 -20.69 -20.16
C ALA A 364 8.80 -21.78 -19.30
N GLU A 365 8.82 -21.60 -17.97
CA GLU A 365 9.35 -22.63 -17.05
C GLU A 365 8.45 -23.85 -16.99
N VAL A 366 7.13 -23.67 -16.97
CA VAL A 366 6.14 -24.76 -17.05
C VAL A 366 6.32 -25.55 -18.34
N ASP A 367 6.41 -24.86 -19.50
CA ASP A 367 6.58 -25.53 -20.79
C ASP A 367 7.88 -26.33 -20.86
N ARG A 368 8.98 -25.79 -20.29
CA ARG A 368 10.25 -26.51 -20.17
C ARG A 368 10.16 -27.77 -19.31
N ARG A 369 9.33 -27.75 -18.26
CA ARG A 369 9.14 -28.90 -17.38
C ARG A 369 8.24 -29.98 -17.98
N LEU A 370 7.28 -29.57 -18.82
CA LEU A 370 6.38 -30.50 -19.53
C LEU A 370 7.06 -31.19 -20.73
N GLN A 371 8.19 -30.65 -21.25
CA GLN A 371 8.98 -31.24 -22.33
C GLN A 371 10.03 -32.25 -21.85
N LYS A 372 10.26 -32.38 -20.56
CA LYS A 372 11.19 -33.33 -19.95
C LYS A 372 10.48 -34.50 -19.32
#